data_0d9a08a866762b4c9294c1cbbb95a377
#
_entry.id   0d9a08a866762b4c9294c1cbbb95a377
#
_cell.length_a   1.000
_cell.length_b   1.000
_cell.length_c   1.000
_cell.angle_alpha   90.00
_cell.angle_beta   90.00
_cell.angle_gamma   90.00
#
_symmetry.space_group_name_H-M   'P 1'
#
loop_
_entity.id
_entity.type
_entity.pdbx_description
1 polymer ?
#
loop_
_entity_poly.entity_id
_entity_poly.type
_entity_poly.pdbx_seq_one_letter_code
_entity_poly.pdbx_strand_id
1 'polypeptide(L)'
;MIAVLRRLGPGLLFAGAAIGVSHLVQSTRAGADFGLGLVWVLLLVNLVKYPFFQFGPRYALSTGESLLDGYRRLGKGILISYYILNLGTMFAIQAAVTAVTAGIAARLLGIESSPMLSVVVALLCFAVLWRGKYSWLDKSMKIIVLPLSVSTLIAVVFALGTKPNLTMTQVLPVTSSEWVFLIAFMGWMPGPLDISIWHSLWALEKKKINPKTTLKSSLFDFNIGYGVTLFLGLCFIVLGATVMFRSGVSFSSSGATFAGQLIGLYTSLMGNGWFVIIAIAALTTMISTTLTTLDASPRVMAHTTTLLQGKYANNQFAWMIMLTIGTVSYTHLTLPTIV
;
A
#
# COMPACT_ATOMS: atom_id res chain seq x y z
N MET A 1 -6.71 -24.95 -5.14
CA MET A 1 -6.51 -23.72 -4.34
C MET A 1 -5.16 -23.70 -3.64
N ILE A 2 -4.81 -24.63 -2.76
CA ILE A 2 -3.54 -24.67 -2.01
C ILE A 2 -2.30 -24.68 -2.92
N ALA A 3 -2.33 -25.41 -4.05
CA ALA A 3 -1.22 -25.49 -5.00
C ALA A 3 -0.96 -24.15 -5.72
N VAL A 4 -1.99 -23.35 -5.97
CA VAL A 4 -1.87 -22.00 -6.54
C VAL A 4 -1.27 -21.04 -5.51
N LEU A 5 -1.78 -21.04 -4.28
CA LEU A 5 -1.26 -20.20 -3.18
C LEU A 5 0.23 -20.45 -2.88
N ARG A 6 0.72 -21.69 -3.06
CA ARG A 6 2.15 -21.99 -2.90
C ARG A 6 3.02 -21.40 -4.01
N ARG A 7 2.46 -21.13 -5.18
CA ARG A 7 3.17 -20.52 -6.32
C ARG A 7 3.23 -19.00 -6.22
N LEU A 8 2.27 -18.39 -5.51
CA LEU A 8 2.22 -16.94 -5.30
C LEU A 8 3.29 -16.49 -4.29
N GLY A 9 3.87 -15.33 -4.51
CA GLY A 9 4.92 -14.75 -3.67
C GLY A 9 5.06 -13.25 -3.88
N PRO A 10 6.05 -12.77 -4.66
CA PRO A 10 6.27 -11.34 -4.88
C PRO A 10 5.07 -10.57 -5.41
N GLY A 11 4.17 -11.22 -6.19
CA GLY A 11 2.93 -10.61 -6.65
C GLY A 11 1.94 -10.35 -5.51
N LEU A 12 1.86 -11.24 -4.52
CA LEU A 12 1.08 -10.97 -3.31
C LEU A 12 1.75 -9.95 -2.39
N LEU A 13 3.09 -9.88 -2.36
CA LEU A 13 3.80 -8.80 -1.68
C LEU A 13 3.50 -7.46 -2.36
N PHE A 14 3.47 -7.43 -3.70
CA PHE A 14 3.01 -6.28 -4.46
C PHE A 14 1.60 -5.87 -4.04
N ALA A 15 0.65 -6.81 -4.03
CA ALA A 15 -0.72 -6.54 -3.59
C ALA A 15 -0.77 -6.03 -2.14
N GLY A 16 -0.05 -6.66 -1.21
CA GLY A 16 0.01 -6.26 0.19
C GLY A 16 0.64 -4.88 0.42
N ALA A 17 1.62 -4.48 -0.40
CA ALA A 17 2.19 -3.14 -0.38
C ALA A 17 1.25 -2.10 -1.01
N ALA A 18 0.57 -2.47 -2.09
CA ALA A 18 -0.34 -1.61 -2.83
C ALA A 18 -1.69 -1.40 -2.10
N ILE A 19 -2.27 -2.49 -1.53
CA ILE A 19 -3.57 -2.44 -0.84
C ILE A 19 -3.36 -1.93 0.59
N GLY A 20 -3.13 -0.67 0.73
CA GLY A 20 -2.99 0.04 1.99
C GLY A 20 -3.71 1.38 1.89
N VAL A 21 -3.00 2.46 2.16
CA VAL A 21 -3.52 3.83 2.05
C VAL A 21 -4.11 4.11 0.67
N SER A 22 -3.52 3.59 -0.41
CA SER A 22 -4.02 3.78 -1.77
C SER A 22 -5.45 3.28 -1.96
N HIS A 23 -5.78 2.10 -1.45
CA HIS A 23 -7.09 1.46 -1.61
C HIS A 23 -8.05 1.86 -0.50
N LEU A 24 -7.67 1.63 0.76
CA LEU A 24 -8.52 1.93 1.91
C LEU A 24 -8.85 3.42 2.02
N VAL A 25 -7.89 4.30 1.73
CA VAL A 25 -8.08 5.75 1.86
C VAL A 25 -8.48 6.38 0.53
N GLN A 26 -7.62 6.31 -0.48
CA GLN A 26 -7.79 7.09 -1.70
C GLN A 26 -8.95 6.59 -2.57
N SER A 27 -9.10 5.26 -2.76
CA SER A 27 -10.23 4.76 -3.55
C SER A 27 -11.56 4.98 -2.85
N THR A 28 -11.62 4.83 -1.52
CA THR A 28 -12.86 5.08 -0.77
C THR A 28 -13.23 6.57 -0.81
N ARG A 29 -12.25 7.48 -0.67
CA ARG A 29 -12.47 8.92 -0.81
C ARG A 29 -12.91 9.28 -2.23
N ALA A 30 -12.30 8.69 -3.26
CA ALA A 30 -12.74 8.90 -4.64
C ALA A 30 -14.23 8.55 -4.81
N GLY A 31 -14.68 7.44 -4.21
CA GLY A 31 -16.09 7.06 -4.20
C GLY A 31 -16.97 8.02 -3.40
N ALA A 32 -16.53 8.45 -2.21
CA ALA A 32 -17.26 9.35 -1.35
C ALA A 32 -17.44 10.75 -1.94
N ASP A 33 -16.40 11.30 -2.55
CA ASP A 33 -16.40 12.68 -3.05
C ASP A 33 -16.95 12.77 -4.48
N PHE A 34 -16.72 11.75 -5.33
CA PHE A 34 -17.03 11.79 -6.76
C PHE A 34 -17.99 10.67 -7.23
N GLY A 35 -18.55 9.86 -6.31
CA GLY A 35 -19.38 8.72 -6.68
C GLY A 35 -18.61 7.73 -7.56
N LEU A 36 -19.19 7.31 -8.68
CA LEU A 36 -18.50 6.46 -9.65
C LEU A 36 -17.72 7.27 -10.71
N GLY A 37 -17.70 8.60 -10.59
CA GLY A 37 -17.14 9.50 -11.59
C GLY A 37 -15.64 9.30 -11.86
N LEU A 38 -14.87 8.77 -10.91
CA LEU A 38 -13.41 8.52 -11.06
C LEU A 38 -13.07 7.05 -11.38
N VAL A 39 -14.03 6.17 -11.63
CA VAL A 39 -13.76 4.77 -12.02
C VAL A 39 -12.89 4.71 -13.29
N TRP A 40 -13.16 5.56 -14.28
CA TRP A 40 -12.37 5.62 -15.51
C TRP A 40 -10.91 6.01 -15.23
N VAL A 41 -10.67 6.90 -14.26
CA VAL A 41 -9.31 7.31 -13.87
C VAL A 41 -8.57 6.12 -13.27
N LEU A 42 -9.24 5.36 -12.36
CA LEU A 42 -8.67 4.15 -11.79
C LEU A 42 -8.25 3.17 -12.90
N LEU A 43 -9.13 2.90 -13.84
CA LEU A 43 -8.87 1.97 -14.95
C LEU A 43 -7.73 2.47 -15.83
N LEU A 44 -7.76 3.75 -16.23
CA LEU A 44 -6.74 4.36 -17.07
C LEU A 44 -5.36 4.32 -16.42
N VAL A 45 -5.26 4.75 -15.14
CA VAL A 45 -3.98 4.78 -14.43
C VAL A 45 -3.42 3.37 -14.25
N ASN A 46 -4.27 2.40 -13.93
CA ASN A 46 -3.84 1.00 -13.84
C ASN A 46 -3.36 0.48 -15.21
N LEU A 47 -4.06 0.79 -16.29
CA LEU A 47 -3.65 0.40 -17.64
C LEU A 47 -2.28 1.01 -18.02
N VAL A 48 -2.12 2.31 -17.80
CA VAL A 48 -0.87 3.03 -18.12
C VAL A 48 0.30 2.56 -17.26
N LYS A 49 0.08 2.34 -15.95
CA LYS A 49 1.15 1.91 -15.04
C LYS A 49 1.48 0.42 -15.12
N TYR A 50 0.60 -0.42 -15.68
CA TYR A 50 0.81 -1.86 -15.76
C TYR A 50 2.16 -2.27 -16.35
N PRO A 51 2.60 -1.77 -17.50
CA PRO A 51 3.90 -2.15 -18.07
C PRO A 51 5.07 -1.77 -17.17
N PHE A 52 5.00 -0.63 -16.48
CA PHE A 52 6.06 -0.17 -15.58
C PHE A 52 6.18 -1.08 -14.35
N PHE A 53 5.08 -1.50 -13.76
CA PHE A 53 5.08 -2.43 -12.63
C PHE A 53 5.51 -3.85 -13.06
N GLN A 54 5.05 -4.32 -14.23
CA GLN A 54 5.42 -5.62 -14.76
C GLN A 54 6.91 -5.67 -15.11
N PHE A 55 7.50 -4.55 -15.50
CA PHE A 55 8.89 -4.47 -15.91
C PHE A 55 9.84 -4.86 -14.76
N GLY A 56 9.51 -4.55 -13.50
CA GLY A 56 10.32 -4.90 -12.33
C GLY A 56 10.67 -6.38 -12.24
N PRO A 57 9.71 -7.28 -12.05
CA PRO A 57 9.97 -8.72 -11.98
C PRO A 57 10.45 -9.30 -13.32
N ARG A 58 10.04 -8.73 -14.45
CA ARG A 58 10.51 -9.15 -15.78
C ARG A 58 12.00 -8.91 -15.92
N TYR A 59 12.46 -7.70 -15.64
CA TYR A 59 13.88 -7.35 -15.68
C TYR A 59 14.70 -8.23 -14.73
N ALA A 60 14.26 -8.32 -13.47
CA ALA A 60 14.97 -9.05 -12.44
C ALA A 60 15.19 -10.53 -12.77
N LEU A 61 14.18 -11.22 -13.30
CA LEU A 61 14.30 -12.65 -13.61
C LEU A 61 14.96 -12.93 -14.98
N SER A 62 14.94 -11.96 -15.89
CA SER A 62 15.62 -12.09 -17.19
C SER A 62 17.12 -11.80 -17.08
N THR A 63 17.53 -10.84 -16.26
CA THR A 63 18.93 -10.41 -16.15
C THR A 63 19.63 -10.99 -14.91
N GLY A 64 18.87 -11.36 -13.87
CA GLY A 64 19.42 -11.70 -12.56
C GLY A 64 19.81 -10.48 -11.71
N GLU A 65 19.41 -9.28 -12.11
CA GLU A 65 19.74 -8.00 -11.49
C GLU A 65 18.45 -7.22 -11.13
N SER A 66 18.56 -6.29 -10.18
CA SER A 66 17.44 -5.42 -9.82
C SER A 66 17.29 -4.25 -10.80
N LEU A 67 16.14 -3.56 -10.75
CA LEU A 67 15.99 -2.30 -11.52
C LEU A 67 17.02 -1.22 -11.12
N LEU A 68 17.52 -1.24 -9.90
CA LEU A 68 18.56 -0.30 -9.45
C LEU A 68 19.88 -0.54 -10.18
N ASP A 69 20.22 -1.80 -10.43
CA ASP A 69 21.39 -2.15 -11.25
C ASP A 69 21.20 -1.67 -12.68
N GLY A 70 19.99 -1.80 -13.22
CA GLY A 70 19.60 -1.24 -14.52
C GLY A 70 19.76 0.29 -14.57
N TYR A 71 19.28 1.00 -13.56
CA TYR A 71 19.45 2.46 -13.44
C TYR A 71 20.93 2.85 -13.36
N ARG A 72 21.74 2.07 -12.65
CA ARG A 72 23.19 2.28 -12.59
C ARG A 72 23.85 2.15 -13.97
N ARG A 73 23.38 1.22 -14.81
CA ARG A 73 23.86 1.02 -16.20
C ARG A 73 23.45 2.17 -17.12
N LEU A 74 22.23 2.71 -16.93
CA LEU A 74 21.77 3.88 -17.69
C LEU A 74 22.58 5.16 -17.35
N GLY A 75 23.09 5.25 -16.13
CA GLY A 75 23.96 6.33 -15.72
C GLY A 75 23.94 6.58 -14.21
N LYS A 76 25.09 7.02 -13.69
CA LYS A 76 25.24 7.35 -12.26
C LYS A 76 24.27 8.46 -11.83
N GLY A 77 24.03 9.45 -12.72
CA GLY A 77 23.10 10.56 -12.44
C GLY A 77 21.67 10.07 -12.23
N ILE A 78 21.17 9.12 -13.04
CA ILE A 78 19.82 8.54 -12.90
C ILE A 78 19.67 7.83 -11.56
N LEU A 79 20.69 7.05 -11.16
CA LEU A 79 20.66 6.37 -9.87
C LEU A 79 20.68 7.36 -8.69
N ILE A 80 21.46 8.45 -8.79
CA ILE A 80 21.52 9.51 -7.77
C ILE A 80 20.17 10.25 -7.69
N SER A 81 19.56 10.60 -8.82
CA SER A 81 18.24 11.25 -8.84
C SER A 81 17.18 10.38 -8.15
N TYR A 82 17.19 9.08 -8.42
CA TYR A 82 16.30 8.14 -7.73
C TYR A 82 16.60 8.05 -6.23
N TYR A 83 17.89 8.00 -5.86
CA TYR A 83 18.32 7.98 -4.44
C TYR A 83 17.78 9.18 -3.66
N ILE A 84 17.92 10.39 -4.23
CA ILE A 84 17.44 11.64 -3.62
C ILE A 84 15.91 11.62 -3.51
N LEU A 85 15.20 11.18 -4.56
CA LEU A 85 13.76 11.08 -4.56
C LEU A 85 13.26 10.12 -3.46
N ASN A 86 13.84 8.92 -3.39
CA ASN A 86 13.46 7.94 -2.39
C ASN A 86 13.79 8.39 -0.97
N LEU A 87 14.96 9.04 -0.77
CA LEU A 87 15.33 9.62 0.53
C LEU A 87 14.32 10.69 1.00
N GLY A 88 13.85 11.54 0.08
CA GLY A 88 12.88 12.59 0.38
C GLY A 88 11.47 12.07 0.67
N THR A 89 11.07 10.94 0.05
CA THR A 89 9.70 10.44 0.15
C THR A 89 9.49 9.32 1.19
N MET A 90 10.54 8.53 1.48
CA MET A 90 10.38 7.33 2.32
C MET A 90 9.89 7.63 3.75
N PHE A 91 10.32 8.75 4.34
CA PHE A 91 9.91 9.13 5.70
C PHE A 91 8.44 9.55 5.73
N ALA A 92 8.00 10.37 4.77
CA ALA A 92 6.61 10.81 4.67
C ALA A 92 5.66 9.64 4.41
N ILE A 93 6.04 8.73 3.50
CA ILE A 93 5.26 7.51 3.21
C ILE A 93 5.15 6.63 4.46
N GLN A 94 6.29 6.35 5.12
CA GLN A 94 6.29 5.51 6.32
C GLN A 94 5.48 6.13 7.46
N ALA A 95 5.60 7.43 7.68
CA ALA A 95 4.83 8.14 8.70
C ALA A 95 3.33 8.09 8.41
N ALA A 96 2.92 8.36 7.17
CA ALA A 96 1.52 8.31 6.76
C ALA A 96 0.88 6.92 6.98
N VAL A 97 1.55 5.84 6.51
CA VAL A 97 1.01 4.48 6.70
C VAL A 97 1.00 4.07 8.17
N THR A 98 2.01 4.49 8.96
CA THR A 98 2.09 4.19 10.39
C THR A 98 0.99 4.92 11.16
N ALA A 99 0.71 6.19 10.84
CA ALA A 99 -0.34 6.97 11.49
C ALA A 99 -1.74 6.38 11.24
N VAL A 100 -2.04 5.97 10.00
CA VAL A 100 -3.32 5.31 9.68
C VAL A 100 -3.42 3.96 10.41
N THR A 101 -2.32 3.20 10.47
CA THR A 101 -2.27 1.92 11.21
C THR A 101 -2.56 2.13 12.70
N ALA A 102 -1.94 3.15 13.29
CA ALA A 102 -2.16 3.51 14.71
C ALA A 102 -3.60 3.97 14.95
N GLY A 103 -4.19 4.74 14.05
CA GLY A 103 -5.58 5.17 14.14
C GLY A 103 -6.57 4.00 14.13
N ILE A 104 -6.35 3.01 13.24
CA ILE A 104 -7.19 1.79 13.21
C ILE A 104 -6.98 0.95 14.48
N ALA A 105 -5.73 0.82 14.95
CA ALA A 105 -5.44 0.13 16.21
C ALA A 105 -6.13 0.81 17.41
N ALA A 106 -6.07 2.13 17.50
CA ALA A 106 -6.75 2.92 18.54
C ALA A 106 -8.25 2.63 18.54
N ARG A 107 -8.88 2.65 17.36
CA ARG A 107 -10.31 2.39 17.19
C ARG A 107 -10.71 0.98 17.61
N LEU A 108 -9.88 -0.02 17.27
CA LEU A 108 -10.12 -1.42 17.65
C LEU A 108 -10.00 -1.62 19.16
N LEU A 109 -9.01 -0.97 19.79
CA LEU A 109 -8.74 -1.10 21.23
C LEU A 109 -9.64 -0.20 22.10
N GLY A 110 -10.43 0.69 21.49
CA GLY A 110 -11.27 1.65 22.23
C GLY A 110 -10.48 2.72 23.00
N ILE A 111 -9.26 3.03 22.55
CA ILE A 111 -8.38 4.04 23.16
C ILE A 111 -8.28 5.28 22.27
N GLU A 112 -7.87 6.39 22.85
CA GLU A 112 -7.60 7.60 22.08
C GLU A 112 -6.37 7.43 21.19
N SER A 113 -6.47 7.95 19.96
CA SER A 113 -5.32 7.96 19.06
C SER A 113 -4.31 8.99 19.53
N SER A 114 -3.08 8.57 19.68
CA SER A 114 -1.97 9.43 20.11
C SER A 114 -0.72 9.20 19.24
N PRO A 115 0.16 10.20 19.13
CA PRO A 115 1.46 10.01 18.47
C PRO A 115 2.26 8.84 19.06
N MET A 116 2.10 8.61 20.38
CA MET A 116 2.75 7.48 21.07
C MET A 116 2.33 6.12 20.52
N LEU A 117 1.07 5.97 20.09
CA LEU A 117 0.61 4.73 19.47
C LEU A 117 1.29 4.48 18.11
N SER A 118 1.56 5.54 17.35
CA SER A 118 2.36 5.43 16.11
C SER A 118 3.79 4.97 16.39
N VAL A 119 4.39 5.46 17.48
CA VAL A 119 5.71 4.98 17.94
C VAL A 119 5.66 3.48 18.27
N VAL A 120 4.67 3.07 19.03
CA VAL A 120 4.50 1.64 19.40
C VAL A 120 4.33 0.77 18.16
N VAL A 121 3.49 1.19 17.20
CA VAL A 121 3.29 0.48 15.92
C VAL A 121 4.60 0.39 15.13
N ALA A 122 5.34 1.50 15.01
CA ALA A 122 6.63 1.50 14.30
C ALA A 122 7.65 0.56 14.94
N LEU A 123 7.77 0.58 16.27
CA LEU A 123 8.68 -0.29 17.02
C LEU A 123 8.29 -1.76 16.95
N LEU A 124 6.99 -2.08 16.98
CA LEU A 124 6.51 -3.45 16.79
C LEU A 124 6.84 -3.96 15.37
N CYS A 125 6.58 -3.15 14.34
CA CYS A 125 6.94 -3.50 12.97
C CYS A 125 8.46 -3.68 12.81
N PHE A 126 9.25 -2.80 13.39
CA PHE A 126 10.72 -2.93 13.42
C PHE A 126 11.16 -4.24 14.09
N ALA A 127 10.63 -4.57 15.26
CA ALA A 127 10.98 -5.79 16.01
C ALA A 127 10.62 -7.07 15.21
N VAL A 128 9.48 -7.05 14.51
CA VAL A 128 9.06 -8.16 13.63
C VAL A 128 10.05 -8.32 12.47
N LEU A 129 10.47 -7.24 11.82
CA LEU A 129 11.41 -7.28 10.71
C LEU A 129 12.84 -7.63 11.17
N TRP A 130 13.24 -7.19 12.32
CA TRP A 130 14.56 -7.53 12.90
C TRP A 130 14.73 -9.04 13.09
N ARG A 131 13.69 -9.72 13.59
CA ARG A 131 13.68 -11.18 13.77
C ARG A 131 13.25 -11.94 12.51
N GLY A 132 12.42 -11.31 11.65
CA GLY A 132 11.81 -11.93 10.47
C GLY A 132 12.69 -11.78 9.23
N LYS A 133 12.83 -12.89 8.47
CA LYS A 133 13.41 -12.87 7.12
C LYS A 133 12.28 -12.63 6.11
N TYR A 134 12.64 -12.34 4.84
CA TYR A 134 11.72 -12.24 3.70
C TYR A 134 10.62 -13.33 3.68
N SER A 135 10.95 -14.55 4.11
CA SER A 135 9.98 -15.65 4.17
C SER A 135 8.81 -15.41 5.13
N TRP A 136 9.01 -14.66 6.20
CA TRP A 136 7.95 -14.25 7.12
C TRP A 136 7.04 -13.22 6.49
N LEU A 137 7.62 -12.23 5.82
CA LEU A 137 6.88 -11.21 5.07
C LEU A 137 5.99 -11.86 3.99
N ASP A 138 6.55 -12.76 3.17
CA ASP A 138 5.82 -13.49 2.13
C ASP A 138 4.64 -14.32 2.69
N LYS A 139 4.83 -14.99 3.82
CA LYS A 139 3.77 -15.77 4.47
C LYS A 139 2.68 -14.88 5.07
N SER A 140 3.06 -13.79 5.74
CA SER A 140 2.10 -12.85 6.35
C SER A 140 1.19 -12.23 5.30
N MET A 141 1.73 -11.83 4.14
CA MET A 141 0.93 -11.25 3.06
C MET A 141 -0.20 -12.18 2.58
N LYS A 142 0.08 -13.47 2.46
CA LYS A 142 -0.92 -14.47 2.04
C LYS A 142 -2.09 -14.57 3.01
N ILE A 143 -1.80 -14.42 4.31
CA ILE A 143 -2.80 -14.50 5.37
C ILE A 143 -3.61 -13.20 5.45
N ILE A 144 -2.99 -12.04 5.19
CA ILE A 144 -3.58 -10.72 5.39
C ILE A 144 -4.47 -10.29 4.21
N VAL A 145 -4.00 -10.47 2.98
CA VAL A 145 -4.71 -9.99 1.78
C VAL A 145 -6.04 -10.73 1.59
N LEU A 146 -6.11 -12.01 1.94
CA LEU A 146 -7.30 -12.83 1.70
C LEU A 146 -8.51 -12.40 2.55
N PRO A 147 -8.43 -12.26 3.90
CA PRO A 147 -9.55 -11.80 4.72
C PRO A 147 -10.05 -10.41 4.33
N LEU A 148 -9.15 -9.47 4.03
CA LEU A 148 -9.54 -8.15 3.56
C LEU A 148 -10.32 -8.24 2.25
N SER A 149 -9.82 -9.02 1.27
CA SER A 149 -10.51 -9.18 -0.01
C SER A 149 -11.91 -9.77 0.17
N VAL A 150 -12.04 -10.78 1.02
CA VAL A 150 -13.34 -11.43 1.30
C VAL A 150 -14.28 -10.46 2.02
N SER A 151 -13.83 -9.77 3.08
CA SER A 151 -14.67 -8.81 3.81
C SER A 151 -15.10 -7.64 2.94
N THR A 152 -14.22 -7.15 2.07
CA THR A 152 -14.55 -6.08 1.12
C THR A 152 -15.60 -6.54 0.10
N LEU A 153 -15.49 -7.75 -0.43
CA LEU A 153 -16.48 -8.32 -1.34
C LEU A 153 -17.85 -8.46 -0.66
N ILE A 154 -17.87 -8.98 0.56
CA ILE A 154 -19.12 -9.11 1.34
C ILE A 154 -19.73 -7.71 1.53
N ALA A 155 -18.94 -6.72 1.94
CA ALA A 155 -19.42 -5.35 2.11
C ALA A 155 -19.98 -4.76 0.82
N VAL A 156 -19.34 -4.98 -0.34
CA VAL A 156 -19.86 -4.54 -1.64
C VAL A 156 -21.18 -5.20 -1.98
N VAL A 157 -21.35 -6.50 -1.72
CA VAL A 157 -22.61 -7.19 -1.96
C VAL A 157 -23.74 -6.59 -1.10
N PHE A 158 -23.48 -6.33 0.18
CA PHE A 158 -24.43 -5.64 1.05
C PHE A 158 -24.74 -4.22 0.55
N ALA A 159 -23.71 -3.47 0.17
CA ALA A 159 -23.84 -2.10 -0.36
C ALA A 159 -24.74 -2.05 -1.60
N LEU A 160 -24.54 -2.93 -2.55
CA LEU A 160 -25.34 -3.02 -3.76
C LEU A 160 -26.76 -3.51 -3.47
N GLY A 161 -26.96 -4.33 -2.45
CA GLY A 161 -28.27 -4.80 -1.98
C GLY A 161 -29.18 -3.66 -1.47
N THR A 162 -28.63 -2.53 -1.03
CA THR A 162 -29.40 -1.35 -0.62
C THR A 162 -30.00 -0.57 -1.80
N LYS A 163 -29.79 -1.02 -3.05
CA LYS A 163 -30.22 -0.37 -4.29
C LYS A 163 -29.82 1.11 -4.35
N PRO A 164 -28.54 1.43 -4.16
CA PRO A 164 -28.08 2.81 -4.17
C PRO A 164 -28.32 3.44 -5.54
N ASN A 165 -28.62 4.74 -5.56
CA ASN A 165 -28.72 5.50 -6.82
C ASN A 165 -27.30 5.81 -7.34
N LEU A 166 -26.63 4.80 -7.90
CA LEU A 166 -25.30 4.92 -8.46
C LEU A 166 -25.40 5.53 -9.85
N THR A 167 -25.13 6.81 -9.95
CA THR A 167 -25.01 7.49 -11.25
C THR A 167 -23.56 7.34 -11.75
N MET A 168 -23.41 6.86 -12.97
CA MET A 168 -22.12 6.83 -13.69
C MET A 168 -21.80 8.16 -14.38
N THR A 169 -22.41 9.25 -13.95
CA THR A 169 -22.08 10.58 -14.47
C THR A 169 -20.64 10.90 -14.10
N GLN A 170 -19.86 11.19 -15.12
CA GLN A 170 -18.48 11.58 -14.92
C GLN A 170 -18.43 12.93 -14.20
N VAL A 171 -17.96 12.92 -12.96
CA VAL A 171 -17.72 14.13 -12.20
C VAL A 171 -16.26 14.50 -12.40
N LEU A 172 -16.02 15.63 -13.04
CA LEU A 172 -14.67 16.19 -13.17
C LEU A 172 -14.41 17.13 -12.01
N PRO A 173 -13.16 17.17 -11.52
CA PRO A 173 -12.76 18.15 -10.53
C PRO A 173 -12.99 19.59 -11.02
N VAL A 174 -13.55 20.42 -10.16
CA VAL A 174 -13.85 21.84 -10.46
C VAL A 174 -12.94 22.75 -9.62
N THR A 175 -12.72 22.39 -8.37
CA THR A 175 -11.91 23.17 -7.42
C THR A 175 -10.44 22.75 -7.46
N SER A 176 -9.54 23.66 -7.04
CA SER A 176 -8.11 23.34 -6.93
C SER A 176 -7.83 22.16 -6.00
N SER A 177 -8.59 22.02 -4.91
CA SER A 177 -8.46 20.90 -3.96
C SER A 177 -8.84 19.56 -4.60
N GLU A 178 -9.87 19.52 -5.44
CA GLU A 178 -10.29 18.33 -6.17
C GLU A 178 -9.25 17.92 -7.22
N TRP A 179 -8.62 18.89 -7.91
CA TRP A 179 -7.51 18.61 -8.82
C TRP A 179 -6.30 18.04 -8.08
N VAL A 180 -5.95 18.60 -6.93
CA VAL A 180 -4.87 18.05 -6.07
C VAL A 180 -5.21 16.63 -5.65
N PHE A 181 -6.47 16.37 -5.25
CA PHE A 181 -6.92 15.02 -4.93
C PHE A 181 -6.79 14.07 -6.12
N LEU A 182 -7.23 14.47 -7.32
CA LEU A 182 -7.12 13.65 -8.52
C LEU A 182 -5.67 13.27 -8.84
N ILE A 183 -4.75 14.23 -8.78
CA ILE A 183 -3.31 13.99 -9.00
C ILE A 183 -2.77 13.01 -7.95
N ALA A 184 -3.12 13.21 -6.69
CA ALA A 184 -2.74 12.30 -5.59
C ALA A 184 -3.32 10.90 -5.81
N PHE A 185 -4.60 10.79 -6.18
CA PHE A 185 -5.26 9.53 -6.49
C PHE A 185 -4.54 8.79 -7.64
N MET A 186 -4.25 9.49 -8.74
CA MET A 186 -3.47 8.93 -9.86
C MET A 186 -2.07 8.48 -9.42
N GLY A 187 -1.42 9.24 -8.56
CA GLY A 187 -0.11 8.91 -8.01
C GLY A 187 -0.13 7.62 -7.18
N TRP A 188 -1.09 7.51 -6.26
CA TRP A 188 -1.23 6.39 -5.34
C TRP A 188 -1.77 5.11 -5.98
N MET A 189 -2.57 5.17 -7.05
CA MET A 189 -3.21 3.98 -7.65
C MET A 189 -2.35 3.31 -8.72
N PRO A 190 -2.25 1.96 -8.72
CA PRO A 190 -2.55 1.02 -7.63
C PRO A 190 -1.55 1.09 -6.49
N GLY A 191 -0.46 1.80 -6.64
CA GLY A 191 0.60 2.05 -5.69
C GLY A 191 1.63 3.04 -6.25
N PRO A 192 2.55 3.56 -5.43
CA PRO A 192 3.66 4.37 -5.90
C PRO A 192 4.57 3.56 -6.84
N LEU A 193 5.20 4.21 -7.82
CA LEU A 193 6.04 3.54 -8.83
C LEU A 193 7.25 2.82 -8.22
N ASP A 194 7.69 3.22 -7.04
CA ASP A 194 8.75 2.56 -6.28
C ASP A 194 8.49 1.07 -6.05
N ILE A 195 7.23 0.65 -5.98
CA ILE A 195 6.88 -0.77 -5.82
C ILE A 195 7.42 -1.60 -7.00
N SER A 196 7.61 -1.03 -8.19
CA SER A 196 8.26 -1.73 -9.31
C SER A 196 9.70 -2.14 -8.95
N ILE A 197 10.44 -1.24 -8.31
CA ILE A 197 11.80 -1.50 -7.84
C ILE A 197 11.79 -2.52 -6.70
N TRP A 198 10.90 -2.34 -5.71
CA TRP A 198 10.72 -3.29 -4.62
C TRP A 198 10.43 -4.69 -5.15
N HIS A 199 9.51 -4.78 -6.11
CA HIS A 199 9.16 -6.06 -6.74
C HIS A 199 10.34 -6.71 -7.44
N SER A 200 11.21 -5.93 -8.10
CA SER A 200 12.42 -6.46 -8.72
C SER A 200 13.36 -7.10 -7.68
N LEU A 201 13.55 -6.46 -6.53
CA LEU A 201 14.33 -6.98 -5.41
C LEU A 201 13.68 -8.23 -4.78
N TRP A 202 12.37 -8.21 -4.54
CA TRP A 202 11.63 -9.35 -4.00
C TRP A 202 11.63 -10.56 -4.96
N ALA A 203 11.58 -10.32 -6.27
CA ALA A 203 11.68 -11.39 -7.27
C ALA A 203 13.04 -12.10 -7.21
N LEU A 204 14.13 -11.35 -7.02
CA LEU A 204 15.47 -11.90 -6.81
C LEU A 204 15.56 -12.69 -5.49
N GLU A 205 15.04 -12.16 -4.38
CA GLU A 205 14.99 -12.87 -3.10
C GLU A 205 14.18 -14.18 -3.21
N LYS A 206 13.03 -14.14 -3.89
CA LYS A 206 12.24 -15.35 -4.14
C LYS A 206 13.03 -16.38 -4.95
N LYS A 207 13.76 -15.95 -5.98
CA LYS A 207 14.58 -16.84 -6.80
C LYS A 207 15.73 -17.47 -6.01
N LYS A 208 16.34 -16.74 -5.06
CA LYS A 208 17.36 -17.30 -4.14
C LYS A 208 16.78 -18.42 -3.27
N ILE A 209 15.57 -18.22 -2.71
CA ILE A 209 14.89 -19.21 -1.87
C ILE A 209 14.36 -20.40 -2.69
N ASN A 210 13.84 -20.11 -3.86
CA ASN A 210 13.30 -21.14 -4.78
C ASN A 210 13.94 -20.99 -6.17
N PRO A 211 15.05 -21.68 -6.46
CA PRO A 211 15.73 -21.61 -7.76
C PRO A 211 14.87 -22.02 -8.97
N LYS A 212 13.78 -22.77 -8.73
CA LYS A 212 12.81 -23.17 -9.78
C LYS A 212 11.88 -22.02 -10.23
N THR A 213 11.97 -20.84 -9.61
CA THR A 213 11.20 -19.67 -10.02
C THR A 213 11.60 -19.25 -11.44
N THR A 214 10.64 -19.29 -12.37
CA THR A 214 10.81 -18.89 -13.76
C THR A 214 10.20 -17.52 -14.02
N LEU A 215 10.60 -16.86 -15.11
CA LEU A 215 9.98 -15.62 -15.57
C LEU A 215 8.47 -15.77 -15.73
N LYS A 216 8.01 -16.85 -16.38
CA LYS A 216 6.58 -17.14 -16.60
C LYS A 216 5.80 -17.26 -15.28
N SER A 217 6.37 -17.95 -14.29
CA SER A 217 5.71 -18.09 -12.98
C SER A 217 5.65 -16.78 -12.21
N SER A 218 6.67 -15.94 -12.33
CA SER A 218 6.71 -14.62 -11.66
C SER A 218 5.76 -13.60 -12.31
N LEU A 219 5.68 -13.58 -13.64
CA LEU A 219 4.71 -12.74 -14.34
C LEU A 219 3.27 -13.17 -14.07
N PHE A 220 3.01 -14.48 -13.96
CA PHE A 220 1.71 -14.98 -13.56
C PHE A 220 1.34 -14.52 -12.14
N ASP A 221 2.26 -14.64 -11.18
CA ASP A 221 2.10 -14.18 -9.82
C ASP A 221 1.86 -12.66 -9.75
N PHE A 222 2.64 -11.86 -10.51
CA PHE A 222 2.44 -10.42 -10.64
C PHE A 222 1.04 -10.10 -11.18
N ASN A 223 0.63 -10.74 -12.28
CA ASN A 223 -0.66 -10.45 -12.91
C ASN A 223 -1.84 -10.74 -11.98
N ILE A 224 -1.76 -11.80 -11.17
CA ILE A 224 -2.77 -12.09 -10.14
C ILE A 224 -2.77 -10.98 -9.09
N GLY A 225 -1.62 -10.63 -8.53
CA GLY A 225 -1.51 -9.55 -7.55
C GLY A 225 -2.03 -8.23 -8.08
N TYR A 226 -1.64 -7.86 -9.30
CA TYR A 226 -2.08 -6.64 -9.97
C TYR A 226 -3.60 -6.62 -10.24
N GLY A 227 -4.15 -7.74 -10.72
CA GLY A 227 -5.59 -7.88 -10.94
C GLY A 227 -6.39 -7.76 -9.65
N VAL A 228 -5.90 -8.35 -8.55
CA VAL A 228 -6.53 -8.21 -7.23
C VAL A 228 -6.50 -6.76 -6.75
N THR A 229 -5.39 -6.04 -6.94
CA THR A 229 -5.33 -4.61 -6.56
C THR A 229 -6.32 -3.78 -7.37
N LEU A 230 -6.38 -3.94 -8.68
CA LEU A 230 -7.34 -3.23 -9.53
C LEU A 230 -8.78 -3.51 -9.09
N PHE A 231 -9.11 -4.77 -8.88
CA PHE A 231 -10.45 -5.19 -8.48
C PHE A 231 -10.86 -4.64 -7.11
N LEU A 232 -9.96 -4.69 -6.12
CA LEU A 232 -10.24 -4.09 -4.81
C LEU A 232 -10.34 -2.57 -4.86
N GLY A 233 -9.55 -1.91 -5.72
CA GLY A 233 -9.68 -0.47 -5.96
C GLY A 233 -11.09 -0.10 -6.42
N LEU A 234 -11.67 -0.87 -7.36
CA LEU A 234 -13.06 -0.71 -7.79
C LEU A 234 -14.05 -0.95 -6.64
N CYS A 235 -13.85 -2.01 -5.86
CA CYS A 235 -14.69 -2.31 -4.70
C CYS A 235 -14.72 -1.15 -3.70
N PHE A 236 -13.56 -0.56 -3.40
CA PHE A 236 -13.48 0.58 -2.47
C PHE A 236 -14.13 1.85 -3.02
N ILE A 237 -14.04 2.12 -4.33
CA ILE A 237 -14.80 3.23 -4.94
C ILE A 237 -16.31 2.98 -4.78
N VAL A 238 -16.78 1.77 -5.08
CA VAL A 238 -18.21 1.42 -4.94
C VAL A 238 -18.68 1.60 -3.50
N LEU A 239 -17.90 1.15 -2.51
CA LEU A 239 -18.24 1.32 -1.10
C LEU A 239 -18.33 2.79 -0.70
N GLY A 240 -17.36 3.60 -1.07
CA GLY A 240 -17.38 5.04 -0.82
C GLY A 240 -18.58 5.73 -1.49
N ALA A 241 -18.83 5.39 -2.75
CA ALA A 241 -19.94 5.94 -3.53
C ALA A 241 -21.32 5.56 -2.96
N THR A 242 -21.45 4.33 -2.43
CA THR A 242 -22.74 3.84 -1.92
C THR A 242 -23.11 4.46 -0.59
N VAL A 243 -22.10 4.62 0.31
CA VAL A 243 -22.39 4.97 1.72
C VAL A 243 -22.21 6.45 1.98
N MET A 244 -21.24 7.10 1.34
CA MET A 244 -20.85 8.46 1.70
C MET A 244 -21.17 9.51 0.63
N PHE A 245 -21.28 9.12 -0.63
CA PHE A 245 -21.55 10.07 -1.70
C PHE A 245 -22.88 10.81 -1.43
N ARG A 246 -22.84 12.14 -1.45
CA ARG A 246 -23.99 13.03 -1.15
C ARG A 246 -24.57 12.91 0.27
N SER A 247 -23.87 12.22 1.20
CA SER A 247 -24.30 12.13 2.61
C SER A 247 -23.98 13.38 3.42
N GLY A 248 -23.21 14.32 2.87
CA GLY A 248 -22.67 15.48 3.60
C GLY A 248 -21.49 15.15 4.53
N VAL A 249 -21.06 13.90 4.59
CA VAL A 249 -19.91 13.47 5.38
C VAL A 249 -18.68 13.38 4.50
N SER A 250 -17.64 14.15 4.80
CA SER A 250 -16.34 14.07 4.14
C SER A 250 -15.36 13.27 4.99
N PHE A 251 -14.41 12.59 4.34
CA PHE A 251 -13.32 11.94 5.06
C PHE A 251 -12.36 12.93 5.68
N SER A 252 -12.05 12.69 6.95
CA SER A 252 -11.07 13.50 7.69
C SER A 252 -9.66 13.32 7.15
N SER A 253 -8.86 14.38 7.20
CA SER A 253 -7.41 14.31 6.99
C SER A 253 -6.67 13.63 8.15
N SER A 254 -7.25 13.66 9.36
CA SER A 254 -6.71 12.97 10.53
C SER A 254 -6.82 11.44 10.38
N GLY A 255 -5.69 10.73 10.49
CA GLY A 255 -5.64 9.27 10.37
C GLY A 255 -6.55 8.52 11.37
N ALA A 256 -6.70 9.07 12.59
CA ALA A 256 -7.55 8.48 13.62
C ALA A 256 -9.04 8.63 13.30
N THR A 257 -9.48 9.82 12.94
CA THR A 257 -10.87 10.09 12.55
C THR A 257 -11.22 9.33 11.28
N PHE A 258 -10.31 9.32 10.30
CA PHE A 258 -10.45 8.53 9.08
C PHE A 258 -10.64 7.04 9.38
N ALA A 259 -9.85 6.47 10.30
CA ALA A 259 -9.98 5.07 10.70
C ALA A 259 -11.38 4.76 11.25
N GLY A 260 -11.93 5.64 12.08
CA GLY A 260 -13.29 5.54 12.59
C GLY A 260 -14.35 5.59 11.49
N GLN A 261 -14.20 6.53 10.55
CA GLN A 261 -15.09 6.68 9.39
C GLN A 261 -15.04 5.44 8.47
N LEU A 262 -13.84 4.91 8.21
CA LEU A 262 -13.66 3.71 7.38
C LEU A 262 -14.36 2.49 8.00
N ILE A 263 -14.14 2.23 9.28
CA ILE A 263 -14.79 1.11 9.97
C ILE A 263 -16.31 1.34 10.03
N GLY A 264 -16.74 2.58 10.32
CA GLY A 264 -18.13 3.00 10.32
C GLY A 264 -18.84 2.75 8.98
N LEU A 265 -18.15 2.97 7.86
CA LEU A 265 -18.66 2.69 6.52
C LEU A 265 -19.03 1.22 6.34
N TYR A 266 -18.19 0.31 6.80
CA TYR A 266 -18.50 -1.13 6.74
C TYR A 266 -19.62 -1.52 7.71
N THR A 267 -19.57 -1.02 8.95
CA THR A 267 -20.54 -1.40 9.98
C THR A 267 -21.93 -0.85 9.71
N SER A 268 -22.05 0.30 9.04
CA SER A 268 -23.34 0.83 8.61
C SER A 268 -24.04 -0.06 7.59
N LEU A 269 -23.27 -0.80 6.76
CA LEU A 269 -23.80 -1.73 5.77
C LEU A 269 -24.06 -3.12 6.33
N MET A 270 -23.14 -3.64 7.13
CA MET A 270 -23.12 -5.03 7.57
C MET A 270 -23.68 -5.20 8.99
N GLY A 271 -23.87 -4.11 9.72
CA GLY A 271 -24.29 -4.10 11.12
C GLY A 271 -23.11 -4.08 12.11
N ASN A 272 -23.37 -3.58 13.32
CA ASN A 272 -22.34 -3.39 14.35
C ASN A 272 -21.66 -4.69 14.80
N GLY A 273 -22.30 -5.85 14.64
CA GLY A 273 -21.70 -7.14 14.96
C GLY A 273 -20.43 -7.46 14.15
N TRP A 274 -20.24 -6.81 13.01
CA TRP A 274 -19.07 -6.99 12.15
C TRP A 274 -17.88 -6.09 12.51
N PHE A 275 -18.06 -5.17 13.47
CA PHE A 275 -17.04 -4.19 13.84
C PHE A 275 -15.66 -4.80 14.07
N VAL A 276 -15.59 -5.83 14.92
CA VAL A 276 -14.31 -6.46 15.32
C VAL A 276 -13.63 -7.11 14.11
N ILE A 277 -14.40 -7.83 13.29
CA ILE A 277 -13.86 -8.54 12.12
C ILE A 277 -13.31 -7.53 11.11
N ILE A 278 -14.05 -6.47 10.82
CA ILE A 278 -13.65 -5.41 9.88
C ILE A 278 -12.42 -4.65 10.41
N ALA A 279 -12.44 -4.29 11.68
CA ALA A 279 -11.33 -3.57 12.30
C ALA A 279 -10.03 -4.40 12.30
N ILE A 280 -10.12 -5.70 12.57
CA ILE A 280 -8.97 -6.62 12.48
C ILE A 280 -8.50 -6.75 11.02
N ALA A 281 -9.39 -6.90 10.05
CA ALA A 281 -9.03 -6.98 8.64
C ALA A 281 -8.33 -5.70 8.15
N ALA A 282 -8.86 -4.53 8.51
CA ALA A 282 -8.26 -3.24 8.20
C ALA A 282 -6.90 -3.06 8.90
N LEU A 283 -6.81 -3.39 10.19
CA LEU A 283 -5.56 -3.30 10.96
C LEU A 283 -4.47 -4.20 10.40
N THR A 284 -4.78 -5.45 10.14
CA THR A 284 -3.81 -6.41 9.58
C THR A 284 -3.31 -5.96 8.22
N THR A 285 -4.19 -5.40 7.39
CA THR A 285 -3.83 -4.83 6.08
C THR A 285 -2.89 -3.65 6.23
N MET A 286 -3.18 -2.73 7.12
CA MET A 286 -2.33 -1.56 7.34
C MET A 286 -0.99 -1.92 7.99
N ILE A 287 -0.97 -2.90 8.91
CA ILE A 287 0.29 -3.49 9.44
C ILE A 287 1.11 -4.08 8.28
N SER A 288 0.47 -4.78 7.35
CA SER A 288 1.11 -5.32 6.15
C SER A 288 1.83 -4.23 5.35
N THR A 289 1.12 -3.13 5.04
CA THR A 289 1.69 -2.00 4.29
C THR A 289 2.83 -1.34 5.09
N THR A 290 2.65 -1.14 6.39
CA THR A 290 3.70 -0.59 7.27
C THR A 290 4.96 -1.47 7.30
N LEU A 291 4.79 -2.79 7.37
CA LEU A 291 5.90 -3.74 7.31
C LEU A 291 6.59 -3.76 5.94
N THR A 292 5.82 -3.73 4.84
CA THR A 292 6.40 -3.77 3.49
C THR A 292 7.17 -2.51 3.16
N THR A 293 6.70 -1.34 3.56
CA THR A 293 7.41 -0.06 3.36
C THR A 293 8.66 0.02 4.24
N LEU A 294 8.58 -0.47 5.48
CA LEU A 294 9.70 -0.50 6.41
C LEU A 294 10.78 -1.54 6.02
N ASP A 295 10.46 -2.59 5.28
CA ASP A 295 11.44 -3.51 4.67
C ASP A 295 12.00 -2.95 3.35
N ALA A 296 11.12 -2.50 2.46
CA ALA A 296 11.48 -2.20 1.08
C ALA A 296 12.33 -0.93 0.92
N SER A 297 11.95 0.18 1.57
CA SER A 297 12.70 1.44 1.46
C SER A 297 14.13 1.33 2.00
N PRO A 298 14.40 0.75 3.18
CA PRO A 298 15.77 0.48 3.65
C PRO A 298 16.55 -0.45 2.73
N ARG A 299 15.91 -1.47 2.16
CA ARG A 299 16.54 -2.39 1.21
C ARG A 299 16.98 -1.67 -0.07
N VAL A 300 16.12 -0.81 -0.60
CA VAL A 300 16.41 0.04 -1.76
C VAL A 300 17.56 0.98 -1.45
N MET A 301 17.51 1.68 -0.31
CA MET A 301 18.57 2.63 0.07
C MET A 301 19.91 1.93 0.26
N ALA A 302 19.95 0.79 0.93
CA ALA A 302 21.15 0.01 1.13
C ALA A 302 21.75 -0.47 -0.21
N HIS A 303 20.91 -1.01 -1.10
CA HIS A 303 21.38 -1.47 -2.41
C HIS A 303 21.87 -0.32 -3.27
N THR A 304 21.16 0.81 -3.32
CA THR A 304 21.55 2.00 -4.06
C THR A 304 22.87 2.58 -3.53
N THR A 305 23.04 2.65 -2.21
CA THR A 305 24.29 3.09 -1.58
C THR A 305 25.47 2.18 -1.97
N THR A 306 25.21 0.86 -2.00
CA THR A 306 26.22 -0.12 -2.45
C THR A 306 26.63 0.12 -3.92
N LEU A 307 25.67 0.41 -4.79
CA LEU A 307 25.93 0.69 -6.21
C LEU A 307 26.69 2.02 -6.43
N LEU A 308 26.53 2.98 -5.52
CA LEU A 308 27.19 4.28 -5.59
C LEU A 308 28.59 4.28 -4.97
N GLN A 309 28.78 3.61 -3.83
CA GLN A 309 29.98 3.70 -2.98
C GLN A 309 30.76 2.38 -2.87
N GLY A 310 30.21 1.26 -3.33
CA GLY A 310 30.84 -0.07 -3.26
C GLY A 310 30.32 -0.97 -2.12
N LYS A 311 30.84 -2.19 -2.07
CA LYS A 311 30.28 -3.30 -1.23
C LYS A 311 30.22 -3.02 0.28
N TYR A 312 31.03 -2.13 0.82
CA TYR A 312 31.05 -1.84 2.26
C TYR A 312 29.88 -0.98 2.74
N ALA A 313 29.07 -0.44 1.84
CA ALA A 313 27.97 0.47 2.15
C ALA A 313 26.61 -0.23 2.38
N ASN A 314 26.54 -1.56 2.20
CA ASN A 314 25.26 -2.29 2.32
C ASN A 314 24.90 -2.54 3.78
N ASN A 315 24.21 -1.59 4.39
CA ASN A 315 23.66 -1.74 5.73
C ASN A 315 22.16 -1.45 5.76
N GLN A 316 21.35 -2.43 5.30
CA GLN A 316 19.90 -2.36 5.34
C GLN A 316 19.38 -2.09 6.76
N PHE A 317 20.04 -2.66 7.77
CA PHE A 317 19.63 -2.51 9.17
C PHE A 317 19.80 -1.06 9.66
N ALA A 318 20.90 -0.40 9.32
CA ALA A 318 21.09 1.02 9.66
C ALA A 318 20.01 1.89 8.99
N TRP A 319 19.69 1.62 7.72
CA TRP A 319 18.63 2.33 7.02
C TRP A 319 17.25 2.09 7.66
N MET A 320 16.99 0.87 8.14
CA MET A 320 15.74 0.55 8.84
C MET A 320 15.63 1.28 10.19
N ILE A 321 16.72 1.37 10.96
CA ILE A 321 16.78 2.19 12.19
C ILE A 321 16.52 3.66 11.85
N MET A 322 17.22 4.20 10.84
CA MET A 322 17.07 5.60 10.46
C MET A 322 15.64 5.92 10.00
N LEU A 323 15.02 5.03 9.20
CA LEU A 323 13.64 5.20 8.77
C LEU A 323 12.67 5.14 9.97
N THR A 324 12.89 4.24 10.92
CA THR A 324 12.04 4.14 12.13
C THR A 324 12.15 5.41 12.97
N ILE A 325 13.37 5.88 13.26
CA ILE A 325 13.59 7.12 14.02
C ILE A 325 13.00 8.32 13.27
N GLY A 326 13.25 8.43 11.97
CA GLY A 326 12.70 9.50 11.14
C GLY A 326 11.17 9.49 11.08
N THR A 327 10.54 8.32 11.04
CA THR A 327 9.10 8.16 11.12
C THR A 327 8.55 8.68 12.44
N VAL A 328 9.17 8.29 13.55
CA VAL A 328 8.79 8.78 14.88
C VAL A 328 8.93 10.30 14.97
N SER A 329 10.07 10.85 14.55
CA SER A 329 10.29 12.29 14.54
C SER A 329 9.28 13.04 13.67
N TYR A 330 9.00 12.53 12.48
CA TYR A 330 8.03 13.13 11.56
C TYR A 330 6.61 13.11 12.13
N THR A 331 6.18 12.00 12.75
CA THR A 331 4.86 11.94 13.39
C THR A 331 4.71 12.90 14.57
N HIS A 332 5.78 13.15 15.33
CA HIS A 332 5.74 14.13 16.42
C HIS A 332 5.76 15.60 15.96
N LEU A 333 6.47 15.88 14.85
CA LEU A 333 6.64 17.26 14.36
C LEU A 333 5.49 17.71 13.46
N THR A 334 4.88 16.81 12.69
CA THR A 334 3.91 17.17 11.63
C THR A 334 2.46 16.84 11.97
N LEU A 335 2.18 15.89 12.86
CA LEU A 335 0.80 15.59 13.27
C LEU A 335 0.06 16.77 13.94
N PRO A 336 0.72 17.68 14.69
CA PRO A 336 0.07 18.88 15.19
C PRO A 336 -0.22 19.94 14.11
N THR A 337 0.42 19.86 12.93
CA THR A 337 0.34 20.89 11.87
C THR A 337 -0.45 20.46 10.66
N ILE A 338 -0.87 19.21 10.60
CA ILE A 338 -1.73 18.64 9.54
C ILE A 338 -3.16 18.39 10.11
N VAL A 339 -3.54 19.16 11.09
CA VAL A 339 -4.92 19.23 11.62
C VAL A 339 -5.63 20.38 10.94
#